data_53980d9d0c58bf457b9b63ddebe562a3
#
_entry.id   53980d9d0c58bf457b9b63ddebe562a3
#
_cell.length_a   1.000
_cell.length_b   1.000
_cell.length_c   1.000
_cell.angle_alpha   90.00
_cell.angle_beta   90.00
_cell.angle_gamma   90.00
#
_symmetry.space_group_name_H-M   'P 1'
#
loop_
_entity.id
_entity.type
_entity.pdbx_description
1 polymer ?
#
loop_
_entity_poly.entity_id
_entity_poly.type
_entity_poly.pdbx_seq_one_letter_code
_entity_poly.pdbx_strand_id
1 'polypeptide(L)'
;NIIKMPEGPEVKIVVDYLNKSLKNKKISSFSHCSKPYKIKYGEVIKSLKEYVPLDFTGFFCIGKTSFLKIDKRKYFSFHLGMTGKWSEKKEKHTHFKIETSDNTKIYFTDPRRFGNIKIVSKDQLDKDYYKEGDFLNYNTPIKKYAEYLVNNLKSEQEVCKILLNQKYFSGVGNYLK
;
A
#
# COMPACT_ATOMS: atom_id res chain seq x y z
N ASN A 1 6.82 -11.29 21.10
CA ASN A 1 6.20 -10.55 19.99
C ASN A 1 6.83 -11.02 18.69
N ILE A 2 6.17 -11.97 18.02
CA ILE A 2 6.51 -12.34 16.65
C ILE A 2 6.21 -11.11 15.81
N ILE A 3 7.25 -10.47 15.28
CA ILE A 3 7.11 -9.37 14.32
C ILE A 3 6.56 -10.01 13.04
N LYS A 4 5.25 -10.03 12.89
CA LYS A 4 4.61 -10.46 11.66
C LYS A 4 4.84 -9.38 10.62
N MET A 5 5.44 -9.74 9.50
CA MET A 5 5.52 -8.88 8.32
C MET A 5 4.10 -8.70 7.77
N PRO A 6 3.60 -7.47 7.57
CA PRO A 6 2.28 -7.27 7.02
C PRO A 6 2.13 -7.98 5.67
N GLU A 7 1.10 -8.80 5.55
CA GLU A 7 0.69 -9.46 4.31
C GLU A 7 -0.58 -8.82 3.78
N GLY A 8 -1.15 -9.33 2.72
CA GLY A 8 -2.32 -8.74 2.08
C GLY A 8 -3.47 -8.38 3.04
N PRO A 9 -3.92 -9.30 3.92
CA PRO A 9 -4.99 -9.02 4.87
C PRO A 9 -4.71 -7.85 5.81
N GLU A 10 -3.49 -7.76 6.36
CA GLU A 10 -3.10 -6.65 7.25
C GLU A 10 -3.02 -5.32 6.48
N VAL A 11 -2.56 -5.36 5.23
CA VAL A 11 -2.57 -4.16 4.37
C VAL A 11 -4.00 -3.70 4.10
N LYS A 12 -4.93 -4.65 3.87
CA LYS A 12 -6.36 -4.33 3.70
C LYS A 12 -6.96 -3.71 4.96
N ILE A 13 -6.66 -4.25 6.15
CA ILE A 13 -7.10 -3.69 7.44
C ILE A 13 -6.60 -2.24 7.59
N VAL A 14 -5.35 -1.98 7.23
CA VAL A 14 -4.79 -0.62 7.28
C VAL A 14 -5.50 0.30 6.27
N VAL A 15 -5.78 -0.17 5.08
CA VAL A 15 -6.55 0.58 4.07
C VAL A 15 -7.95 0.91 4.59
N ASP A 16 -8.65 -0.03 5.20
CA ASP A 16 -9.99 0.18 5.76
C ASP A 16 -9.96 1.18 6.93
N TYR A 17 -8.95 1.11 7.79
CA TYR A 17 -8.71 2.08 8.84
C TYR A 17 -8.51 3.50 8.27
N LEU A 18 -7.63 3.65 7.27
CA LEU A 18 -7.38 4.94 6.62
C LEU A 18 -8.64 5.49 5.94
N ASN A 19 -9.39 4.64 5.26
CA ASN A 19 -10.64 5.01 4.61
C ASN A 19 -11.68 5.50 5.62
N LYS A 20 -11.77 4.86 6.79
CA LYS A 20 -12.65 5.31 7.88
C LYS A 20 -12.21 6.64 8.46
N SER A 21 -10.92 6.80 8.75
CA SER A 21 -10.36 8.02 9.38
C SER A 21 -10.41 9.25 8.47
N LEU A 22 -10.31 9.06 7.15
CA LEU A 22 -10.22 10.15 6.16
C LEU A 22 -11.51 10.33 5.34
N LYS A 23 -12.56 9.56 5.60
CA LYS A 23 -13.84 9.64 4.88
C LYS A 23 -14.40 11.07 4.90
N ASN A 24 -14.79 11.55 3.73
CA ASN A 24 -15.37 12.89 3.53
C ASN A 24 -14.44 14.06 3.92
N LYS A 25 -13.12 13.80 3.99
CA LYS A 25 -12.13 14.83 4.33
C LYS A 25 -11.37 15.27 3.09
N LYS A 26 -10.77 16.45 3.18
CA LYS A 26 -9.87 17.01 2.18
C LYS A 26 -8.45 16.97 2.70
N ILE A 27 -7.55 16.31 2.03
CA ILE A 27 -6.12 16.29 2.39
C ILE A 27 -5.52 17.66 2.06
N SER A 28 -4.99 18.32 3.06
CA SER A 28 -4.36 19.64 2.94
C SER A 28 -2.83 19.55 2.84
N SER A 29 -2.21 18.50 3.37
CA SER A 29 -0.76 18.34 3.26
C SER A 29 -0.26 16.91 3.39
N PHE A 30 0.89 16.69 2.74
CA PHE A 30 1.77 15.54 2.93
C PHE A 30 3.12 16.06 3.45
N SER A 31 3.62 15.51 4.54
CA SER A 31 4.86 16.00 5.12
C SER A 31 5.71 14.90 5.76
N HIS A 32 7.03 15.09 5.71
CA HIS A 32 7.97 14.25 6.47
C HIS A 32 8.00 14.69 7.93
N CYS A 33 8.18 13.72 8.82
CA CYS A 33 8.32 13.94 10.27
C CYS A 33 9.72 13.60 10.78
N SER A 34 10.62 13.14 9.92
CA SER A 34 11.98 12.75 10.30
C SER A 34 13.02 13.08 9.23
N LYS A 35 14.26 13.33 9.66
CA LYS A 35 15.39 13.60 8.76
C LYS A 35 15.66 12.46 7.75
N PRO A 36 15.64 11.17 8.14
CA PRO A 36 15.84 10.08 7.18
C PRO A 36 14.80 10.07 6.05
N TYR A 37 13.52 10.35 6.35
CA TYR A 37 12.48 10.42 5.32
C TYR A 37 12.57 11.68 4.47
N LYS A 38 13.03 12.80 5.04
CA LYS A 38 13.33 14.00 4.26
C LYS A 38 14.40 13.72 3.20
N ILE A 39 15.46 13.01 3.58
CA ILE A 39 16.56 12.67 2.65
C ILE A 39 16.08 11.69 1.59
N LYS A 40 15.39 10.61 1.98
CA LYS A 40 15.01 9.51 1.08
C LYS A 40 13.84 9.84 0.17
N TYR A 41 12.86 10.61 0.66
CA TYR A 41 11.58 10.83 0.01
C TYR A 41 11.23 12.31 -0.18
N GLY A 42 12.18 13.21 -0.02
CA GLY A 42 11.96 14.66 -0.14
C GLY A 42 11.32 15.05 -1.46
N GLU A 43 11.82 14.50 -2.58
CA GLU A 43 11.28 14.77 -3.91
C GLU A 43 9.86 14.21 -4.08
N VAL A 44 9.58 13.01 -3.57
CA VAL A 44 8.22 12.43 -3.59
C VAL A 44 7.25 13.34 -2.83
N ILE A 45 7.65 13.80 -1.63
CA ILE A 45 6.82 14.68 -0.81
C ILE A 45 6.66 16.07 -1.44
N LYS A 46 7.70 16.58 -2.09
CA LYS A 46 7.63 17.84 -2.85
C LYS A 46 6.61 17.72 -3.99
N SER A 47 6.69 16.65 -4.77
CA SER A 47 5.72 16.40 -5.83
C SER A 47 4.29 16.21 -5.30
N LEU A 48 4.10 15.55 -4.15
CA LEU A 48 2.77 15.40 -3.53
C LEU A 48 2.12 16.73 -3.17
N LYS A 49 2.91 17.78 -2.88
CA LYS A 49 2.39 19.12 -2.58
C LYS A 49 1.68 19.78 -3.76
N GLU A 50 1.98 19.35 -4.99
CA GLU A 50 1.33 19.87 -6.20
C GLU A 50 -0.12 19.39 -6.34
N TYR A 51 -0.50 18.33 -5.60
CA TYR A 51 -1.83 17.70 -5.66
C TYR A 51 -2.74 18.08 -4.50
N VAL A 52 -2.29 18.91 -3.57
CA VAL A 52 -3.13 19.37 -2.46
C VAL A 52 -3.62 20.82 -2.70
N PRO A 53 -4.85 21.16 -2.27
CA PRO A 53 -5.78 20.34 -1.52
C PRO A 53 -6.44 19.24 -2.37
N LEU A 54 -6.54 18.02 -1.82
CA LEU A 54 -7.05 16.86 -2.51
C LEU A 54 -8.29 16.30 -1.79
N ASP A 55 -9.41 16.16 -2.49
CA ASP A 55 -10.57 15.46 -1.97
C ASP A 55 -10.25 13.97 -1.82
N PHE A 56 -10.46 13.45 -0.62
CA PHE A 56 -10.14 12.05 -0.34
C PHE A 56 -11.14 11.10 -1.00
N THR A 57 -10.69 10.33 -1.96
CA THR A 57 -11.52 9.38 -2.72
C THR A 57 -11.42 7.94 -2.25
N GLY A 58 -10.55 7.67 -1.27
CA GLY A 58 -10.30 6.35 -0.71
C GLY A 58 -8.98 5.73 -1.14
N PHE A 59 -8.38 5.01 -0.21
CA PHE A 59 -7.28 4.09 -0.50
C PHE A 59 -7.81 2.75 -0.99
N PHE A 60 -7.05 2.08 -1.83
CA PHE A 60 -7.21 0.67 -2.16
C PHE A 60 -5.85 -0.05 -2.07
N CYS A 61 -5.85 -1.37 -2.04
CA CYS A 61 -4.60 -2.13 -2.06
C CYS A 61 -4.60 -3.15 -3.21
N ILE A 62 -3.40 -3.45 -3.68
CA ILE A 62 -3.10 -4.56 -4.58
C ILE A 62 -1.96 -5.33 -3.93
N GLY A 63 -2.22 -6.57 -3.55
CA GLY A 63 -1.29 -7.37 -2.76
C GLY A 63 -0.88 -6.66 -1.48
N LYS A 64 0.42 -6.36 -1.34
CA LYS A 64 1.00 -5.71 -0.14
C LYS A 64 1.23 -4.21 -0.29
N THR A 65 0.73 -3.60 -1.36
CA THR A 65 0.92 -2.18 -1.64
C THR A 65 -0.42 -1.46 -1.66
N SER A 66 -0.48 -0.29 -1.04
CA SER A 66 -1.67 0.56 -0.97
C SER A 66 -1.53 1.77 -1.87
N PHE A 67 -2.65 2.25 -2.39
CA PHE A 67 -2.72 3.32 -3.38
C PHE A 67 -3.83 4.31 -3.04
N LEU A 68 -3.56 5.60 -3.22
CA LEU A 68 -4.52 6.68 -3.23
C LEU A 68 -4.42 7.40 -4.58
N LYS A 69 -5.53 7.54 -5.27
CA LYS A 69 -5.58 8.34 -6.50
C LYS A 69 -5.37 9.82 -6.15
N ILE A 70 -4.36 10.45 -6.73
CA ILE A 70 -4.03 11.86 -6.51
C ILE A 70 -4.29 12.74 -7.73
N ASP A 71 -4.42 12.10 -8.90
CA ASP A 71 -4.76 12.76 -10.17
C ASP A 71 -5.37 11.72 -11.13
N LYS A 72 -5.84 12.14 -12.32
CA LYS A 72 -6.45 11.26 -13.33
C LYS A 72 -5.58 10.05 -13.68
N ARG A 73 -4.27 10.23 -13.72
CA ARG A 73 -3.28 9.20 -14.12
C ARG A 73 -2.18 8.95 -13.09
N LYS A 74 -2.30 9.46 -11.85
CA LYS A 74 -1.27 9.30 -10.81
C LYS A 74 -1.84 8.86 -9.48
N TYR A 75 -1.04 8.08 -8.77
CA TYR A 75 -1.39 7.49 -7.48
C TYR A 75 -0.24 7.70 -6.49
N PHE A 76 -0.56 8.16 -5.29
CA PHE A 76 0.33 8.00 -4.16
C PHE A 76 0.25 6.55 -3.68
N SER A 77 1.38 5.90 -3.51
CA SER A 77 1.46 4.53 -3.02
C SER A 77 2.34 4.44 -1.76
N PHE A 78 2.00 3.50 -0.89
CA PHE A 78 2.85 3.13 0.23
C PHE A 78 2.89 1.61 0.42
N HIS A 79 4.04 1.14 0.92
CA HIS A 79 4.27 -0.23 1.34
C HIS A 79 4.69 -0.22 2.81
N LEU A 80 4.10 -1.08 3.64
CA LEU A 80 4.33 -1.06 5.09
C LEU A 80 5.72 -1.59 5.50
N GLY A 81 6.41 -2.29 4.59
CA GLY A 81 7.64 -3.00 4.94
C GLY A 81 7.36 -4.09 5.96
N MET A 82 8.17 -4.17 7.01
CA MET A 82 8.02 -5.18 8.07
C MET A 82 7.36 -4.63 9.34
N THR A 83 7.46 -3.33 9.59
CA THR A 83 7.06 -2.71 10.86
C THR A 83 6.26 -1.43 10.69
N GLY A 84 5.95 -1.08 9.43
CA GLY A 84 5.18 0.12 9.12
C GLY A 84 3.74 0.01 9.60
N LYS A 85 3.25 1.08 10.23
CA LYS A 85 1.86 1.22 10.65
C LYS A 85 1.37 2.67 10.48
N TRP A 86 0.07 2.82 10.38
CA TRP A 86 -0.60 4.11 10.38
C TRP A 86 -1.42 4.29 11.66
N SER A 87 -1.43 5.49 12.23
CA SER A 87 -2.22 5.83 13.42
C SER A 87 -2.44 7.34 13.54
N GLU A 88 -3.41 7.75 14.34
CA GLU A 88 -3.64 9.16 14.68
C GLU A 88 -2.65 9.69 15.73
N LYS A 89 -1.90 8.80 16.39
CA LYS A 89 -0.89 9.17 17.37
C LYS A 89 0.47 9.32 16.74
N LYS A 90 1.14 10.44 17.00
CA LYS A 90 2.56 10.61 16.71
C LYS A 90 3.37 9.82 17.73
N GLU A 91 4.22 8.90 17.26
CA GLU A 91 5.05 8.03 18.10
C GLU A 91 6.54 8.20 17.78
N LYS A 92 7.40 7.56 18.57
CA LYS A 92 8.81 7.37 18.21
C LYS A 92 8.88 6.65 16.86
N HIS A 93 9.79 7.05 16.00
CA HIS A 93 9.92 6.52 14.61
C HIS A 93 8.75 6.87 13.66
N THR A 94 8.01 7.93 13.96
CA THR A 94 7.10 8.54 12.99
C THR A 94 7.90 9.25 11.91
N HIS A 95 7.61 8.93 10.64
CA HIS A 95 8.40 9.39 9.51
C HIS A 95 7.63 10.26 8.52
N PHE A 96 6.33 10.03 8.38
CA PHE A 96 5.50 10.70 7.39
C PHE A 96 4.13 11.02 8.00
N LYS A 97 3.48 12.07 7.49
CA LYS A 97 2.17 12.53 7.97
C LYS A 97 1.30 12.94 6.79
N ILE A 98 0.04 12.56 6.87
CA ILE A 98 -1.07 13.12 6.08
C ILE A 98 -1.88 14.02 7.02
N GLU A 99 -2.21 15.22 6.58
CA GLU A 99 -3.04 16.16 7.33
C GLU A 99 -4.19 16.63 6.45
N THR A 100 -5.35 16.78 7.04
CA THR A 100 -6.57 17.22 6.37
C THR A 100 -6.93 18.66 6.75
N SER A 101 -7.84 19.27 5.99
CA SER A 101 -8.26 20.67 6.20
C SER A 101 -8.98 20.88 7.55
N ASP A 102 -9.54 19.82 8.15
CA ASP A 102 -10.14 19.83 9.49
C ASP A 102 -9.13 19.49 10.61
N ASN A 103 -7.82 19.56 10.30
CA ASN A 103 -6.71 19.26 11.22
C ASN A 103 -6.60 17.80 11.69
N THR A 104 -7.30 16.85 11.06
CA THR A 104 -7.04 15.43 11.31
C THR A 104 -5.63 15.07 10.83
N LYS A 105 -4.87 14.35 11.64
CA LYS A 105 -3.49 13.97 11.36
C LYS A 105 -3.35 12.46 11.45
N ILE A 106 -2.85 11.86 10.38
CA ILE A 106 -2.54 10.43 10.32
C ILE A 106 -1.04 10.28 10.10
N TYR A 107 -0.41 9.48 10.93
CA TYR A 107 1.05 9.33 10.98
C TYR A 107 1.47 7.94 10.54
N PHE A 108 2.51 7.89 9.71
CA PHE A 108 3.20 6.66 9.36
C PHE A 108 4.42 6.47 10.25
N THR A 109 4.43 5.38 11.00
CA THR A 109 5.51 5.00 11.92
C THR A 109 6.14 3.71 11.43
N ASP A 110 7.48 3.67 11.30
CA ASP A 110 8.20 2.49 10.84
C ASP A 110 9.60 2.41 11.47
N PRO A 111 9.76 1.72 12.61
CA PRO A 111 11.04 1.59 13.31
C PRO A 111 12.19 1.08 12.44
N ARG A 112 11.92 0.14 11.53
CA ARG A 112 12.94 -0.47 10.68
C ARG A 112 13.18 0.27 9.36
N ARG A 113 12.30 1.19 8.98
CA ARG A 113 12.39 2.00 7.76
C ARG A 113 12.43 1.17 6.45
N PHE A 114 11.79 0.00 6.45
CA PHE A 114 11.63 -0.85 5.27
C PHE A 114 10.39 -0.50 4.46
N GLY A 115 9.49 0.28 5.04
CA GLY A 115 8.38 0.87 4.32
C GLY A 115 8.86 1.85 3.24
N ASN A 116 8.04 2.06 2.24
CA ASN A 116 8.33 3.04 1.21
C ASN A 116 7.08 3.80 0.77
N ILE A 117 7.30 4.97 0.20
CA ILE A 117 6.29 5.79 -0.45
C ILE A 117 6.75 6.17 -1.85
N LYS A 118 5.82 6.22 -2.80
CA LYS A 118 6.09 6.57 -4.20
C LYS A 118 4.90 7.30 -4.81
N ILE A 119 5.14 7.98 -5.93
CA ILE A 119 4.10 8.33 -6.90
C ILE A 119 4.27 7.38 -8.07
N VAL A 120 3.18 6.73 -8.47
CA VAL A 120 3.15 5.81 -9.60
C VAL A 120 2.15 6.31 -10.64
N SER A 121 2.47 6.12 -11.93
CA SER A 121 1.53 6.41 -13.00
C SER A 121 0.47 5.29 -13.11
N LYS A 122 -0.63 5.58 -13.81
CA LYS A 122 -1.65 4.56 -14.14
C LYS A 122 -1.02 3.39 -14.92
N ASP A 123 -0.15 3.69 -15.87
CA ASP A 123 0.50 2.66 -16.71
C ASP A 123 1.43 1.77 -15.86
N GLN A 124 2.16 2.35 -14.90
CA GLN A 124 2.96 1.59 -13.94
C GLN A 124 2.08 0.75 -13.00
N LEU A 125 0.95 1.32 -12.55
CA LEU A 125 -0.01 0.58 -11.71
C LEU A 125 -0.51 -0.66 -12.44
N ASP A 126 -0.93 -0.51 -13.70
CA ASP A 126 -1.47 -1.59 -14.50
C ASP A 126 -0.40 -2.65 -14.85
N LYS A 127 0.82 -2.23 -15.18
CA LYS A 127 1.90 -3.12 -15.56
C LYS A 127 2.51 -3.87 -14.39
N ASP A 128 2.82 -3.16 -13.30
CA ASP A 128 3.70 -3.68 -12.24
C ASP A 128 2.92 -4.25 -11.06
N TYR A 129 1.71 -3.75 -10.81
CA TYR A 129 0.93 -4.09 -9.61
C TYR A 129 -0.31 -4.93 -9.90
N TYR A 130 -1.04 -4.65 -10.97
CA TYR A 130 -2.19 -5.48 -11.31
C TYR A 130 -1.75 -6.90 -11.64
N LYS A 131 -2.19 -7.84 -10.81
CA LYS A 131 -1.93 -9.27 -10.97
C LYS A 131 -3.26 -10.02 -10.90
N GLU A 132 -3.42 -11.04 -11.73
CA GLU A 132 -4.66 -11.85 -11.76
C GLU A 132 -4.89 -12.60 -10.44
N GLY A 133 -3.84 -12.85 -9.66
CA GLY A 133 -3.87 -13.53 -8.36
C GLY A 133 -4.05 -12.62 -7.15
N ASP A 134 -4.64 -11.45 -7.29
CA ASP A 134 -4.95 -10.59 -6.13
C ASP A 134 -6.30 -10.99 -5.52
N PHE A 135 -6.25 -11.84 -4.50
CA PHE A 135 -7.46 -12.35 -3.80
C PHE A 135 -8.16 -11.30 -2.94
N LEU A 136 -7.54 -10.18 -2.66
CA LEU A 136 -8.17 -9.06 -1.96
C LEU A 136 -9.01 -8.19 -2.90
N ASN A 137 -8.85 -8.42 -4.20
CA ASN A 137 -9.67 -7.81 -5.23
C ASN A 137 -10.87 -8.73 -5.53
N TYR A 138 -12.01 -8.45 -4.90
CA TYR A 138 -13.26 -9.22 -5.04
C TYR A 138 -13.80 -9.34 -6.47
N ASN A 139 -13.23 -8.57 -7.41
CA ASN A 139 -13.64 -8.60 -8.83
C ASN A 139 -12.86 -9.61 -9.68
N THR A 140 -11.94 -10.38 -9.09
CA THR A 140 -11.22 -11.42 -9.84
C THR A 140 -12.13 -12.64 -10.02
N PRO A 141 -12.56 -12.98 -11.25
CA PRO A 141 -13.38 -14.15 -11.49
C PRO A 141 -12.59 -15.42 -11.17
N ILE A 142 -13.03 -16.18 -10.17
CA ILE A 142 -12.34 -17.39 -9.67
C ILE A 142 -12.04 -18.36 -10.81
N LYS A 143 -12.99 -18.58 -11.73
CA LYS A 143 -12.82 -19.49 -12.87
C LYS A 143 -11.70 -19.05 -13.77
N LYS A 144 -11.66 -17.78 -14.17
CA LYS A 144 -10.59 -17.21 -15.01
C LYS A 144 -9.23 -17.32 -14.32
N TYR A 145 -9.19 -17.11 -13.02
CA TYR A 145 -7.97 -17.26 -12.26
C TYR A 145 -7.49 -18.71 -12.14
N ALA A 146 -8.39 -19.66 -11.95
CA ALA A 146 -8.05 -21.08 -11.96
C ALA A 146 -7.48 -21.52 -13.33
N GLU A 147 -8.09 -21.10 -14.43
CA GLU A 147 -7.57 -21.33 -15.78
C GLU A 147 -6.17 -20.71 -15.97
N TYR A 148 -5.96 -19.49 -15.46
CA TYR A 148 -4.63 -18.86 -15.49
C TYR A 148 -3.59 -19.68 -14.73
N LEU A 149 -3.91 -20.20 -13.54
CA LEU A 149 -3.00 -21.05 -12.77
C LEU A 149 -2.66 -22.34 -13.53
N VAL A 150 -3.67 -23.04 -14.03
CA VAL A 150 -3.49 -24.29 -14.78
C VAL A 150 -2.56 -24.09 -15.98
N ASN A 151 -2.72 -22.98 -16.70
CA ASN A 151 -1.93 -22.70 -17.91
C ASN A 151 -0.50 -22.19 -17.61
N ASN A 152 -0.21 -21.74 -16.40
CA ASN A 152 1.08 -21.10 -16.08
C ASN A 152 1.91 -21.86 -15.03
N LEU A 153 1.30 -22.77 -14.26
CA LEU A 153 2.03 -23.58 -13.28
C LEU A 153 2.61 -24.84 -13.93
N LYS A 154 3.83 -25.16 -13.55
CA LYS A 154 4.48 -26.43 -13.93
C LYS A 154 4.17 -27.49 -12.87
N SER A 155 3.93 -28.71 -13.29
CA SER A 155 3.53 -29.84 -12.42
C SER A 155 4.54 -30.19 -11.30
N GLU A 156 5.82 -29.85 -11.49
CA GLU A 156 6.88 -30.20 -10.55
C GLU A 156 7.26 -29.08 -9.56
N GLN A 157 6.48 -28.00 -9.49
CA GLN A 157 6.79 -26.90 -8.59
C GLN A 157 6.29 -27.18 -7.17
N GLU A 158 7.13 -26.87 -6.18
CA GLU A 158 6.74 -26.95 -4.78
C GLU A 158 5.62 -25.93 -4.47
N VAL A 159 4.55 -26.40 -3.85
CA VAL A 159 3.37 -25.58 -3.47
C VAL A 159 3.77 -24.34 -2.69
N CYS A 160 4.71 -24.46 -1.74
CA CYS A 160 5.19 -23.32 -0.94
C CYS A 160 5.82 -22.22 -1.81
N LYS A 161 6.58 -22.59 -2.83
CA LYS A 161 7.19 -21.63 -3.77
C LYS A 161 6.15 -20.96 -4.65
N ILE A 162 5.15 -21.72 -5.08
CA ILE A 162 4.02 -21.18 -5.85
C ILE A 162 3.24 -20.16 -5.03
N LEU A 163 2.86 -20.50 -3.79
CA LEU A 163 2.11 -19.62 -2.90
C LEU A 163 2.85 -18.32 -2.57
N LEU A 164 4.17 -18.33 -2.48
CA LEU A 164 4.98 -17.14 -2.22
C LEU A 164 5.23 -16.27 -3.46
N ASN A 165 4.94 -16.79 -4.64
CA ASN A 165 5.13 -16.04 -5.88
C ASN A 165 4.02 -15.02 -6.06
N GLN A 166 4.36 -13.74 -5.87
CA GLN A 166 3.42 -12.62 -5.95
C GLN A 166 2.76 -12.46 -7.33
N LYS A 167 3.28 -13.11 -8.37
CA LYS A 167 2.64 -13.16 -9.69
C LYS A 167 1.36 -14.02 -9.65
N TYR A 168 1.40 -15.12 -8.91
CA TYR A 168 0.30 -16.06 -8.79
C TYR A 168 -0.59 -15.76 -7.58
N PHE A 169 -0.01 -15.43 -6.44
CA PHE A 169 -0.70 -15.22 -5.17
C PHE A 169 -0.28 -13.89 -4.56
N SER A 170 -0.83 -12.80 -5.13
CA SER A 170 -0.53 -11.45 -4.68
C SER A 170 -1.00 -11.23 -3.25
N GLY A 171 -0.13 -10.72 -2.38
CA GLY A 171 -0.45 -10.49 -0.98
C GLY A 171 -0.10 -11.64 -0.03
N VAL A 172 0.09 -12.86 -0.52
CA VAL A 172 0.51 -13.99 0.30
C VAL A 172 1.98 -13.87 0.70
N GLY A 173 2.29 -14.20 1.92
CA GLY A 173 3.65 -14.22 2.47
C GLY A 173 3.89 -15.48 3.32
N ASN A 174 4.95 -15.43 4.14
CA ASN A 174 5.43 -16.62 4.85
C ASN A 174 4.48 -17.17 5.91
N TYR A 175 3.56 -16.38 6.44
CA TYR A 175 2.66 -16.88 7.47
C TYR A 175 1.26 -17.26 6.94
N LEU A 176 0.92 -16.86 5.70
CA LEU A 176 -0.32 -17.25 5.04
C LEU A 176 -0.17 -18.52 4.19
N LYS A 177 1.06 -18.93 3.86
CA LYS A 177 1.34 -20.12 3.04
C LYS A 177 1.07 -21.43 3.78
#